data_dde2dc9c04688ea743e1e6332f5bec95
#
_entry.id   dde2dc9c04688ea743e1e6332f5bec95
#
_cell.length_a   1.000
_cell.length_b   1.000
_cell.length_c   1.000
_cell.angle_alpha   90.00
_cell.angle_beta   90.00
_cell.angle_gamma   90.00
#
_symmetry.space_group_name_H-M   'P 1'
#
loop_
_entity.id
_entity.type
_entity.pdbx_description
1 polymer ?
#
loop_
_entity_poly.entity_id
_entity_poly.type
_entity_poly.pdbx_seq_one_letter_code
_entity_poly.pdbx_strand_id
1 'polypeptide(L)'
;MSEEKIFVGGEFLITDATPEEVFTPEDFTEEHRMIVDTAKDFVEKEIKPKIDQLEKKDHDLSLSLLAKAGDLGLLGTDIPEEYGGMGLDKVSTTVVTEELGNSGSFAVIYGAHTGIGTLPIVYFGTEEQKKKYLPKLASGEWCGAYCLTESGAGPDALNAKTKAAPSEDGKDYII
;
A
#
# COMPACT_ATOMS: atom_id res chain seq x y z
N MET A 1 34.08 4.81 17.07
CA MET A 1 33.01 4.38 16.14
C MET A 1 32.42 5.68 15.60
N SER A 2 32.67 6.02 14.33
CA SER A 2 32.00 7.14 13.68
C SER A 2 30.51 6.79 13.63
N GLU A 3 29.64 7.68 14.08
CA GLU A 3 28.22 7.56 13.79
C GLU A 3 28.08 7.50 12.26
N GLU A 4 27.51 6.41 11.76
CA GLU A 4 27.17 6.33 10.35
C GLU A 4 26.21 7.47 10.02
N LYS A 5 26.57 8.32 9.09
CA LYS A 5 25.71 9.40 8.64
C LYS A 5 24.56 8.82 7.85
N ILE A 6 23.35 8.98 8.39
CA ILE A 6 22.13 8.55 7.70
C ILE A 6 21.53 9.75 6.98
N PHE A 7 21.43 9.67 5.65
CA PHE A 7 20.73 10.67 4.85
C PHE A 7 19.22 10.57 5.02
N VAL A 8 18.56 11.70 5.14
CA VAL A 8 17.11 11.78 5.28
C VAL A 8 16.46 12.11 3.93
N GLY A 9 15.70 11.18 3.39
CA GLY A 9 15.03 11.36 2.10
C GLY A 9 16.02 11.63 0.96
N GLY A 10 15.83 12.74 0.23
CA GLY A 10 16.68 13.15 -0.88
C GLY A 10 17.91 13.99 -0.49
N GLU A 11 18.32 14.03 0.76
CA GLU A 11 19.44 14.85 1.23
C GLU A 11 20.72 14.59 0.42
N PHE A 12 20.99 13.34 0.03
CA PHE A 12 22.12 12.94 -0.78
C PHE A 12 22.18 13.63 -2.17
N LEU A 13 21.06 14.18 -2.64
CA LEU A 13 21.00 14.91 -3.93
C LEU A 13 21.54 16.34 -3.83
N ILE A 14 21.65 16.89 -2.64
CA ILE A 14 22.01 18.30 -2.38
C ILE A 14 23.20 18.48 -1.43
N THR A 15 23.79 17.40 -0.97
CA THR A 15 24.97 17.39 -0.10
C THR A 15 26.09 16.56 -0.71
N ASP A 16 27.34 16.85 -0.31
CA ASP A 16 28.46 15.99 -0.67
C ASP A 16 28.30 14.63 0.03
N ALA A 17 28.23 13.57 -0.76
CA ALA A 17 28.07 12.21 -0.31
C ALA A 17 29.09 11.30 -1.01
N THR A 18 29.61 10.32 -0.29
CA THR A 18 30.37 9.23 -0.90
C THR A 18 29.43 8.12 -1.33
N PRO A 19 29.82 7.23 -2.26
CA PRO A 19 28.98 6.09 -2.66
C PRO A 19 28.53 5.21 -1.49
N GLU A 20 29.37 5.07 -0.47
CA GLU A 20 29.12 4.25 0.72
C GLU A 20 28.08 4.86 1.67
N GLU A 21 27.79 6.15 1.54
CA GLU A 21 26.78 6.86 2.33
C GLU A 21 25.40 6.88 1.65
N VAL A 22 25.27 6.34 0.44
CA VAL A 22 24.01 6.31 -0.34
C VAL A 22 23.52 4.88 -0.44
N PHE A 23 22.29 4.63 0.03
CA PHE A 23 21.64 3.33 -0.08
C PHE A 23 21.34 3.01 -1.56
N THR A 24 21.75 1.82 -1.99
CA THR A 24 21.59 1.34 -3.37
C THR A 24 21.02 -0.08 -3.38
N PRO A 25 20.58 -0.63 -4.53
CA PRO A 25 20.08 -2.00 -4.60
C PRO A 25 21.09 -3.07 -4.15
N GLU A 26 22.38 -2.78 -4.16
CA GLU A 26 23.43 -3.65 -3.63
C GLU A 26 23.31 -3.85 -2.12
N ASP A 27 22.73 -2.86 -1.42
CA ASP A 27 22.53 -2.87 0.04
C ASP A 27 21.26 -3.62 0.48
N PHE A 28 20.50 -4.18 -0.47
CA PHE A 28 19.33 -4.96 -0.14
C PHE A 28 19.68 -6.15 0.74
N THR A 29 18.98 -6.25 1.86
CA THR A 29 19.08 -7.38 2.79
C THR A 29 18.54 -8.67 2.17
N GLU A 30 18.76 -9.80 2.85
CA GLU A 30 18.11 -11.07 2.48
C GLU A 30 16.58 -10.96 2.55
N GLU A 31 16.06 -10.25 3.54
CA GLU A 31 14.62 -10.02 3.70
C GLU A 31 14.04 -9.23 2.54
N HIS A 32 14.69 -8.14 2.11
CA HIS A 32 14.30 -7.40 0.92
C HIS A 32 14.24 -8.30 -0.32
N ARG A 33 15.25 -9.16 -0.52
CA ARG A 33 15.29 -10.08 -1.67
C ARG A 33 14.18 -11.14 -1.62
N MET A 34 13.91 -11.68 -0.43
CA MET A 34 12.84 -12.67 -0.24
C MET A 34 11.45 -12.09 -0.55
N ILE A 35 11.17 -10.86 -0.11
CA ILE A 35 9.88 -10.25 -0.39
C ILE A 35 9.74 -9.87 -1.87
N VAL A 36 10.82 -9.45 -2.53
CA VAL A 36 10.88 -9.23 -4.00
C VAL A 36 10.53 -10.52 -4.73
N ASP A 37 11.20 -11.63 -4.39
CA ASP A 37 10.96 -12.93 -5.04
C ASP A 37 9.51 -13.40 -4.84
N THR A 38 8.93 -13.17 -3.65
CA THR A 38 7.53 -13.47 -3.37
C THR A 38 6.58 -12.65 -4.24
N ALA A 39 6.81 -11.35 -4.34
CA ALA A 39 6.00 -10.45 -5.16
C ALA A 39 6.11 -10.80 -6.67
N LYS A 40 7.33 -11.04 -7.14
CA LYS A 40 7.62 -11.45 -8.51
C LYS A 40 6.93 -12.78 -8.87
N ASP A 41 7.06 -13.77 -8.02
CA ASP A 41 6.42 -15.07 -8.20
C ASP A 41 4.89 -14.95 -8.26
N PHE A 42 4.31 -14.12 -7.41
CA PHE A 42 2.88 -13.83 -7.43
C PHE A 42 2.46 -13.19 -8.76
N VAL A 43 3.19 -12.18 -9.24
CA VAL A 43 2.88 -11.54 -10.52
C VAL A 43 2.99 -12.52 -11.68
N GLU A 44 4.09 -13.28 -11.76
CA GLU A 44 4.33 -14.21 -12.87
C GLU A 44 3.35 -15.39 -12.91
N LYS A 45 3.02 -15.96 -11.74
CA LYS A 45 2.24 -17.19 -11.64
C LYS A 45 0.73 -16.93 -11.54
N GLU A 46 0.33 -15.86 -10.89
CA GLU A 46 -1.08 -15.61 -10.59
C GLU A 46 -1.70 -14.47 -11.41
N ILE A 47 -0.95 -13.43 -11.74
CA ILE A 47 -1.48 -12.24 -12.43
C ILE A 47 -1.33 -12.37 -13.95
N LYS A 48 -0.10 -12.53 -14.44
CA LYS A 48 0.19 -12.52 -15.88
C LYS A 48 -0.64 -13.51 -16.70
N PRO A 49 -0.89 -14.73 -16.24
CA PRO A 49 -1.74 -15.67 -16.99
C PRO A 49 -3.20 -15.25 -17.11
N LYS A 50 -3.65 -14.30 -16.30
CA LYS A 50 -5.04 -13.84 -16.21
C LYS A 50 -5.21 -12.37 -16.62
N ILE A 51 -4.17 -11.73 -17.16
CA ILE A 51 -4.17 -10.31 -17.45
C ILE A 51 -5.30 -9.88 -18.38
N ASP A 52 -5.60 -10.67 -19.39
CA ASP A 52 -6.69 -10.40 -20.34
C ASP A 52 -8.08 -10.38 -19.69
N GLN A 53 -8.27 -11.15 -18.61
CA GLN A 53 -9.51 -11.16 -17.84
C GLN A 53 -9.58 -9.93 -16.92
N LEU A 54 -8.47 -9.59 -16.30
CA LEU A 54 -8.36 -8.38 -15.46
C LEU A 54 -8.62 -7.11 -16.28
N GLU A 55 -8.05 -7.00 -17.47
CA GLU A 55 -8.27 -5.85 -18.37
C GLU A 55 -9.72 -5.75 -18.87
N LYS A 56 -10.49 -6.86 -18.85
CA LYS A 56 -11.94 -6.87 -19.07
C LYS A 56 -12.76 -6.52 -17.85
N LYS A 57 -12.10 -6.10 -16.76
CA LYS A 57 -12.73 -5.70 -15.49
C LYS A 57 -13.48 -6.84 -14.79
N ASP A 58 -12.87 -8.02 -14.75
CA ASP A 58 -13.37 -9.12 -13.93
C ASP A 58 -13.12 -8.79 -12.44
N HIS A 59 -14.16 -8.27 -11.79
CA HIS A 59 -14.07 -7.82 -10.41
C HIS A 59 -13.90 -8.97 -9.43
N ASP A 60 -14.55 -10.10 -9.66
CA ASP A 60 -14.45 -11.27 -8.78
C ASP A 60 -13.04 -11.85 -8.83
N LEU A 61 -12.46 -11.93 -10.02
CA LEU A 61 -11.07 -12.31 -10.20
C LEU A 61 -10.14 -11.33 -9.47
N SER A 62 -10.36 -10.03 -9.63
CA SER A 62 -9.53 -9.00 -8.99
C SER A 62 -9.53 -9.12 -7.46
N LEU A 63 -10.70 -9.32 -6.86
CA LEU A 63 -10.82 -9.51 -5.41
C LEU A 63 -10.20 -10.83 -4.95
N SER A 64 -10.34 -11.90 -5.73
CA SER A 64 -9.69 -13.18 -5.41
C SER A 64 -8.17 -13.10 -5.42
N LEU A 65 -7.61 -12.34 -6.35
CA LEU A 65 -6.17 -12.09 -6.43
C LEU A 65 -5.69 -11.16 -5.32
N LEU A 66 -6.52 -10.19 -4.91
CA LEU A 66 -6.21 -9.35 -3.75
C LEU A 66 -6.13 -10.21 -2.47
N ALA A 67 -7.08 -11.09 -2.24
CA ALA A 67 -7.04 -12.02 -1.12
C ALA A 67 -5.78 -12.92 -1.14
N LYS A 68 -5.40 -13.44 -2.32
CA LYS A 68 -4.15 -14.21 -2.46
C LYS A 68 -2.90 -13.36 -2.14
N ALA A 69 -2.88 -12.09 -2.53
CA ALA A 69 -1.79 -11.19 -2.15
C ALA A 69 -1.74 -10.98 -0.63
N GLY A 70 -2.92 -10.96 0.03
CA GLY A 70 -3.03 -10.93 1.49
C GLY A 70 -2.46 -12.18 2.15
N ASP A 71 -2.79 -13.37 1.64
CA ASP A 71 -2.23 -14.65 2.13
C ASP A 71 -0.71 -14.70 2.04
N LEU A 72 -0.10 -13.99 1.10
CA LEU A 72 1.35 -13.86 0.93
C LEU A 72 1.96 -12.71 1.75
N GLY A 73 1.16 -11.97 2.51
CA GLY A 73 1.59 -10.80 3.29
C GLY A 73 1.80 -9.53 2.48
N LEU A 74 1.64 -9.57 1.15
CA LEU A 74 1.94 -8.44 0.27
C LEU A 74 1.04 -7.22 0.50
N LEU A 75 -0.15 -7.39 1.10
CA LEU A 75 -1.04 -6.28 1.46
C LEU A 75 -0.71 -5.65 2.81
N GLY A 76 0.06 -6.35 3.65
CA GLY A 76 0.34 -5.97 5.04
C GLY A 76 1.72 -5.35 5.26
N THR A 77 2.49 -5.04 4.21
CA THR A 77 3.87 -4.55 4.34
C THR A 77 4.02 -3.33 5.23
N ASP A 78 3.11 -2.38 5.13
CA ASP A 78 3.08 -1.14 5.93
C ASP A 78 2.20 -1.21 7.19
N ILE A 79 1.48 -2.30 7.39
CA ILE A 79 0.61 -2.49 8.55
C ILE A 79 1.43 -3.09 9.70
N PRO A 80 1.40 -2.49 10.91
CA PRO A 80 2.10 -3.07 12.05
C PRO A 80 1.67 -4.52 12.37
N GLU A 81 2.60 -5.31 12.89
CA GLU A 81 2.37 -6.73 13.23
C GLU A 81 1.20 -6.93 14.21
N GLU A 82 1.04 -6.01 15.17
CA GLU A 82 -0.05 -6.05 16.15
C GLU A 82 -1.45 -5.97 15.53
N TYR A 83 -1.56 -5.51 14.28
CA TYR A 83 -2.80 -5.45 13.50
C TYR A 83 -2.81 -6.46 12.34
N GLY A 84 -1.94 -7.48 12.39
CA GLY A 84 -1.90 -8.56 11.40
C GLY A 84 -1.13 -8.25 10.13
N GLY A 85 -0.35 -7.17 10.12
CA GLY A 85 0.59 -6.84 9.05
C GLY A 85 1.96 -7.44 9.25
N MET A 86 2.90 -7.02 8.42
CA MET A 86 4.32 -7.43 8.49
C MET A 86 5.21 -6.35 9.09
N GLY A 87 4.78 -5.10 9.17
CA GLY A 87 5.52 -3.99 9.75
C GLY A 87 6.89 -3.74 9.11
N LEU A 88 7.01 -3.99 7.80
CA LEU A 88 8.27 -3.89 7.07
C LEU A 88 8.69 -2.43 6.86
N ASP A 89 9.95 -2.26 6.49
CA ASP A 89 10.49 -0.95 6.15
C ASP A 89 9.99 -0.43 4.77
N LYS A 90 10.31 0.81 4.47
CA LYS A 90 9.88 1.46 3.21
C LYS A 90 10.62 0.92 1.98
N VAL A 91 11.79 0.33 2.14
CA VAL A 91 12.50 -0.33 1.05
C VAL A 91 11.68 -1.55 0.62
N SER A 92 11.28 -2.40 1.57
CA SER A 92 10.43 -3.58 1.31
C SER A 92 9.14 -3.20 0.59
N THR A 93 8.43 -2.17 1.08
CA THR A 93 7.20 -1.69 0.42
C THR A 93 7.46 -1.19 -1.00
N THR A 94 8.58 -0.50 -1.22
CA THR A 94 8.93 0.06 -2.53
C THR A 94 9.24 -1.05 -3.53
N VAL A 95 10.05 -2.03 -3.16
CA VAL A 95 10.44 -3.14 -4.07
C VAL A 95 9.25 -4.05 -4.38
N VAL A 96 8.35 -4.29 -3.43
CA VAL A 96 7.08 -4.99 -3.70
C VAL A 96 6.24 -4.21 -4.71
N THR A 97 6.13 -2.89 -4.55
CA THR A 97 5.37 -2.03 -5.47
C THR A 97 5.99 -2.03 -6.87
N GLU A 98 7.31 -2.06 -6.99
CA GLU A 98 8.03 -2.17 -8.26
C GLU A 98 7.63 -3.45 -9.01
N GLU A 99 7.65 -4.60 -8.34
CA GLU A 99 7.24 -5.87 -8.94
C GLU A 99 5.75 -5.88 -9.33
N LEU A 100 4.88 -5.38 -8.46
CA LEU A 100 3.44 -5.27 -8.73
C LEU A 100 3.13 -4.29 -9.87
N GLY A 101 4.01 -3.33 -10.16
CA GLY A 101 3.90 -2.42 -11.31
C GLY A 101 3.79 -3.15 -12.65
N ASN A 102 4.30 -4.37 -12.74
CA ASN A 102 4.20 -5.22 -13.93
C ASN A 102 2.87 -5.98 -14.08
N SER A 103 1.88 -5.70 -13.23
CA SER A 103 0.63 -6.45 -13.12
C SER A 103 -0.58 -5.82 -13.85
N GLY A 104 -0.35 -4.87 -14.77
CA GLY A 104 -1.39 -4.20 -15.54
C GLY A 104 -2.39 -3.45 -14.66
N SER A 105 -3.69 -3.60 -14.92
CA SER A 105 -4.74 -2.93 -14.13
C SER A 105 -4.78 -3.37 -12.66
N PHE A 106 -4.26 -4.55 -12.32
CA PHE A 106 -4.16 -5.01 -10.95
C PHE A 106 -3.22 -4.13 -10.10
N ALA A 107 -2.19 -3.53 -10.70
CA ALA A 107 -1.30 -2.58 -10.02
C ALA A 107 -2.07 -1.41 -9.41
N VAL A 108 -3.12 -0.92 -10.09
CA VAL A 108 -3.96 0.18 -9.58
C VAL A 108 -4.80 -0.28 -8.39
N ILE A 109 -5.38 -1.48 -8.47
CA ILE A 109 -6.17 -2.06 -7.37
C ILE A 109 -5.29 -2.26 -6.14
N TYR A 110 -4.12 -2.87 -6.33
CA TYR A 110 -3.14 -3.09 -5.28
C TYR A 110 -2.69 -1.77 -4.64
N GLY A 111 -2.23 -0.81 -5.45
CA GLY A 111 -1.73 0.47 -4.96
C GLY A 111 -2.82 1.33 -4.29
N ALA A 112 -4.06 1.31 -4.78
CA ALA A 112 -5.17 1.98 -4.12
C ALA A 112 -5.49 1.34 -2.77
N HIS A 113 -5.49 0.01 -2.70
CA HIS A 113 -5.74 -0.74 -1.47
C HIS A 113 -4.65 -0.50 -0.41
N THR A 114 -3.38 -0.78 -0.74
CA THR A 114 -2.25 -0.69 0.21
C THR A 114 -1.89 0.75 0.54
N GLY A 115 -2.03 1.68 -0.41
CA GLY A 115 -1.72 3.08 -0.26
C GLY A 115 -2.88 3.87 0.37
N ILE A 116 -3.63 4.58 -0.48
CA ILE A 116 -4.63 5.56 -0.03
C ILE A 116 -5.85 4.94 0.67
N GLY A 117 -6.12 3.66 0.47
CA GLY A 117 -7.20 2.94 1.16
C GLY A 117 -6.83 2.49 2.58
N THR A 118 -5.56 2.20 2.85
CA THR A 118 -5.08 1.61 4.11
C THR A 118 -4.24 2.58 4.94
N LEU A 119 -3.27 3.27 4.36
CA LEU A 119 -2.33 4.12 5.11
C LEU A 119 -2.98 5.23 5.94
N PRO A 120 -4.09 5.88 5.54
CA PRO A 120 -4.76 6.85 6.41
C PRO A 120 -5.21 6.24 7.73
N ILE A 121 -5.63 4.96 7.74
CA ILE A 121 -6.02 4.26 8.97
C ILE A 121 -4.77 3.92 9.79
N VAL A 122 -3.68 3.48 9.14
CA VAL A 122 -2.41 3.18 9.82
C VAL A 122 -1.88 4.41 10.55
N TYR A 123 -1.87 5.58 9.90
CA TYR A 123 -1.25 6.78 10.46
C TYR A 123 -2.16 7.59 11.37
N PHE A 124 -3.45 7.64 11.06
CA PHE A 124 -4.39 8.58 11.70
C PHE A 124 -5.58 7.90 12.37
N GLY A 125 -5.77 6.59 12.18
CA GLY A 125 -6.85 5.84 12.82
C GLY A 125 -6.69 5.80 14.35
N THR A 126 -7.83 5.80 15.06
CA THR A 126 -7.83 5.46 16.49
C THR A 126 -7.49 3.99 16.69
N GLU A 127 -7.08 3.61 17.89
CA GLU A 127 -6.78 2.21 18.23
C GLU A 127 -7.97 1.26 17.92
N GLU A 128 -9.19 1.72 18.15
CA GLU A 128 -10.40 0.97 17.85
C GLU A 128 -10.57 0.79 16.33
N GLN A 129 -10.34 1.85 15.55
CA GLN A 129 -10.38 1.79 14.08
C GLN A 129 -9.30 0.88 13.53
N LYS A 130 -8.06 1.00 14.00
CA LYS A 130 -6.95 0.13 13.57
C LYS A 130 -7.27 -1.34 13.82
N LYS A 131 -7.68 -1.70 15.04
CA LYS A 131 -8.07 -3.08 15.41
C LYS A 131 -9.23 -3.62 14.58
N LYS A 132 -10.17 -2.76 14.19
CA LYS A 132 -11.34 -3.15 13.41
C LYS A 132 -11.03 -3.37 11.94
N TYR A 133 -10.24 -2.48 11.33
CA TYR A 133 -10.08 -2.41 9.87
C TYR A 133 -8.79 -3.07 9.38
N LEU A 134 -7.64 -2.80 10.05
CA LEU A 134 -6.34 -3.21 9.52
C LEU A 134 -6.18 -4.71 9.33
N PRO A 135 -6.62 -5.61 10.24
CA PRO A 135 -6.49 -7.04 10.02
C PRO A 135 -7.21 -7.54 8.76
N LYS A 136 -8.36 -6.93 8.45
CA LYS A 136 -9.17 -7.30 7.27
C LYS A 136 -8.61 -6.72 5.98
N LEU A 137 -7.96 -5.58 6.06
CA LEU A 137 -7.22 -5.00 4.94
C LEU A 137 -5.91 -5.77 4.69
N ALA A 138 -5.18 -6.15 5.72
CA ALA A 138 -3.95 -6.94 5.61
C ALA A 138 -4.20 -8.32 4.95
N SER A 139 -5.31 -8.97 5.30
CA SER A 139 -5.70 -10.27 4.73
C SER A 139 -6.36 -10.19 3.35
N GLY A 140 -6.78 -9.02 2.91
CA GLY A 140 -7.58 -8.86 1.69
C GLY A 140 -9.05 -9.30 1.83
N GLU A 141 -9.53 -9.59 3.04
CA GLU A 141 -10.96 -9.83 3.29
C GLU A 141 -11.81 -8.62 2.90
N TRP A 142 -11.26 -7.42 3.14
CA TRP A 142 -11.83 -6.16 2.70
C TRP A 142 -10.91 -5.46 1.73
N CYS A 143 -11.50 -4.86 0.70
CA CYS A 143 -10.79 -4.04 -0.26
C CYS A 143 -10.86 -2.57 0.18
N GLY A 144 -9.71 -1.95 0.44
CA GLY A 144 -9.60 -0.51 0.71
C GLY A 144 -9.74 0.30 -0.57
N ALA A 145 -10.46 1.42 -0.49
CA ALA A 145 -10.65 2.36 -1.59
C ALA A 145 -10.68 3.79 -1.07
N TYR A 146 -10.54 4.76 -1.98
CA TYR A 146 -10.55 6.18 -1.66
C TYR A 146 -11.39 6.97 -2.66
N CYS A 147 -12.33 7.75 -2.16
CA CYS A 147 -13.21 8.59 -2.95
C CYS A 147 -12.86 10.06 -2.70
N LEU A 148 -12.03 10.66 -3.55
CA LEU A 148 -11.53 12.02 -3.38
C LEU A 148 -12.25 13.02 -4.31
N THR A 149 -12.40 12.65 -5.58
CA THR A 149 -12.89 13.57 -6.62
C THR A 149 -14.37 13.85 -6.46
N GLU A 150 -14.73 15.12 -6.50
CA GLU A 150 -16.11 15.61 -6.58
C GLU A 150 -16.36 16.30 -7.92
N SER A 151 -17.61 16.50 -8.29
CA SER A 151 -17.97 17.22 -9.52
C SER A 151 -17.42 18.66 -9.60
N GLY A 152 -17.18 19.30 -8.46
CA GLY A 152 -16.64 20.64 -8.32
C GLY A 152 -15.18 20.70 -7.84
N ALA A 153 -14.53 19.58 -7.56
CA ALA A 153 -13.17 19.51 -7.01
C ALA A 153 -12.43 18.29 -7.57
N GLY A 154 -11.71 18.50 -8.66
CA GLY A 154 -10.80 17.52 -9.26
C GLY A 154 -9.37 17.76 -8.78
N PRO A 155 -8.51 18.48 -9.55
CA PRO A 155 -7.13 18.77 -9.16
C PRO A 155 -7.04 19.59 -7.86
N ASP A 156 -8.02 20.44 -7.59
CA ASP A 156 -8.14 21.22 -6.36
C ASP A 156 -8.87 20.41 -5.27
N ALA A 157 -8.25 19.35 -4.77
CA ALA A 157 -8.81 18.47 -3.77
C ALA A 157 -9.08 19.14 -2.42
N LEU A 158 -8.34 20.23 -2.09
CA LEU A 158 -8.55 20.99 -0.86
C LEU A 158 -9.86 21.81 -0.89
N ASN A 159 -10.45 22.00 -2.06
CA ASN A 159 -11.72 22.71 -2.23
C ASN A 159 -12.94 21.76 -2.28
N ALA A 160 -12.78 20.53 -1.82
CA ALA A 160 -13.87 19.57 -1.67
C ALA A 160 -14.95 20.12 -0.73
N LYS A 161 -16.23 19.94 -1.11
CA LYS A 161 -17.39 20.50 -0.40
C LYS A 161 -18.24 19.48 0.32
N THR A 162 -18.04 18.20 0.03
CA THR A 162 -18.75 17.11 0.71
C THR A 162 -18.48 17.17 2.21
N LYS A 163 -19.53 17.10 3.00
CA LYS A 163 -19.50 17.13 4.46
C LYS A 163 -20.16 15.89 4.99
N ALA A 164 -19.59 15.31 6.04
CA ALA A 164 -20.22 14.27 6.83
C ALA A 164 -20.82 14.91 8.09
N ALA A 165 -22.13 14.85 8.25
CA ALA A 165 -22.84 15.33 9.44
C ALA A 165 -23.30 14.13 10.27
N PRO A 166 -23.17 14.15 11.65
CA PRO A 166 -23.73 13.09 12.47
C PRO A 166 -25.25 12.99 12.29
N SER A 167 -25.79 11.76 12.30
CA SER A 167 -27.24 11.52 12.40
C SER A 167 -27.79 12.03 13.74
N GLU A 168 -29.10 12.21 13.83
CA GLU A 168 -29.75 12.69 15.07
C GLU A 168 -29.47 11.79 16.27
N ASP A 169 -29.34 10.49 16.06
CA ASP A 169 -29.01 9.51 17.10
C ASP A 169 -27.51 9.29 17.33
N GLY A 170 -26.66 9.99 16.55
CA GLY A 170 -25.20 9.95 16.66
C GLY A 170 -24.53 8.64 16.24
N LYS A 171 -25.26 7.72 15.59
CA LYS A 171 -24.71 6.40 15.23
C LYS A 171 -24.13 6.35 13.82
N ASP A 172 -24.60 7.22 12.94
CA ASP A 172 -24.24 7.25 11.54
C ASP A 172 -23.76 8.64 11.12
N TYR A 173 -23.17 8.73 9.94
CA TYR A 173 -22.89 9.99 9.25
C TYR A 173 -23.73 10.07 7.99
N ILE A 174 -24.33 11.25 7.79
CA ILE A 174 -25.05 11.61 6.57
C ILE A 174 -24.08 12.40 5.68
N ILE A 175 -23.87 11.93 4.45
CA ILE A 175 -22.97 12.52 3.46
C ILE A 175 -23.79 13.19 2.35
#